data_771429413ca998cc0af4ada1e1456e81
#
_entry.id   771429413ca998cc0af4ada1e1456e81
#
_cell.length_a   1.000
_cell.length_b   1.000
_cell.length_c   1.000
_cell.angle_alpha   90.00
_cell.angle_beta   90.00
_cell.angle_gamma   90.00
#
_symmetry.space_group_name_H-M   'P 1'
#
loop_
_entity.id
_entity.type
_entity.pdbx_description
1 polymer ?
#
loop_
_entity_poly.entity_id
_entity_poly.type
_entity_poly.pdbx_seq_one_letter_code
_entity_poly.pdbx_strand_id
1 'polypeptide(L)'
;MTALKTLVDAGCQLVLARLLFPDAFGILAFLISAAGFFCYIADLGGGKYIIQKKDLTQEDADTVFTFELLVGVGLALAWLLGAGWILHILKKNTLLPYAAPFSLWIALERFQLPRFILEKRMEFGKSNIATFLGILAGSVISVFLALRGCGVYSLIIGLIFRSLVTALFVWHYSDMKPRLKFRADLAAPYMRFGLPLAVTSLFVFYYWNVDYIIVGKFLNDTQLGYYYIAFKFPHYILQLQSLVSTVVYPAFARTKDDEQLMRGFKLATKYSSALALLPCVGVLALGEGIVRYGLGEKWMPALRPFQIFTCLAAVRMITIHWYDVYLSKG
;
A
#
# COMPACT_ATOMS: atom_id res chain seq x y z
N MET A 1 16.73 -3.14 2.23
CA MET A 1 15.98 -2.04 1.57
C MET A 1 14.54 -1.93 2.07
N THR A 2 13.74 -3.00 2.15
CA THR A 2 12.35 -2.92 2.62
C THR A 2 12.23 -2.34 4.03
N ALA A 3 13.00 -2.84 5.00
CA ALA A 3 13.00 -2.30 6.37
C ALA A 3 13.32 -0.79 6.41
N LEU A 4 14.30 -0.34 5.61
CA LEU A 4 14.65 1.09 5.55
C LEU A 4 13.49 1.94 4.99
N LYS A 5 12.80 1.47 3.95
CA LYS A 5 11.61 2.13 3.42
C LYS A 5 10.52 2.26 4.48
N THR A 6 10.25 1.17 5.20
CA THR A 6 9.24 1.14 6.27
C THR A 6 9.62 2.10 7.41
N LEU A 7 10.90 2.15 7.81
CA LEU A 7 11.36 3.06 8.85
C LEU A 7 11.24 4.53 8.43
N VAL A 8 11.60 4.87 7.20
CA VAL A 8 11.46 6.24 6.68
C VAL A 8 9.98 6.64 6.60
N ASP A 9 9.12 5.75 6.07
CA ASP A 9 7.67 6.01 5.98
C ASP A 9 7.05 6.16 7.39
N ALA A 10 7.38 5.29 8.33
CA ALA A 10 6.91 5.37 9.71
C ALA A 10 7.40 6.63 10.43
N GLY A 11 8.68 6.99 10.26
CA GLY A 11 9.25 8.23 10.81
C GLY A 11 8.57 9.47 10.26
N CYS A 12 8.33 9.51 8.94
CA CYS A 12 7.56 10.58 8.30
C CYS A 12 6.13 10.68 8.88
N GLN A 13 5.45 9.53 9.03
CA GLN A 13 4.09 9.50 9.61
C GLN A 13 4.07 10.03 11.03
N LEU A 14 5.08 9.73 11.86
CA LEU A 14 5.20 10.28 13.21
C LEU A 14 5.34 11.82 13.19
N VAL A 15 6.22 12.34 12.32
CA VAL A 15 6.40 13.79 12.17
C VAL A 15 5.10 14.45 11.69
N LEU A 16 4.46 13.91 10.66
CA LEU A 16 3.20 14.43 10.13
C LEU A 16 2.07 14.35 11.17
N ALA A 17 2.00 13.28 11.97
CA ALA A 17 1.02 13.16 13.04
C ALA A 17 1.21 14.25 14.13
N ARG A 18 2.43 14.72 14.34
CA ARG A 18 2.68 15.86 15.23
C ARG A 18 2.26 17.20 14.63
N LEU A 19 2.48 17.40 13.33
CA LEU A 19 2.21 18.65 12.63
C LEU A 19 0.72 18.82 12.30
N LEU A 20 0.05 17.75 11.88
CA LEU A 20 -1.33 17.78 11.38
C LEU A 20 -2.33 17.31 12.45
N PHE A 21 -3.58 17.74 12.32
CA PHE A 21 -4.68 17.28 13.15
C PHE A 21 -5.21 15.91 12.67
N PRO A 22 -5.91 15.15 13.53
CA PRO A 22 -6.42 13.81 13.19
C PRO A 22 -7.38 13.79 12.00
N ASP A 23 -8.19 14.84 11.80
CA ASP A 23 -9.12 14.97 10.68
C ASP A 23 -8.43 14.89 9.31
N ALA A 24 -7.22 15.47 9.18
CA ALA A 24 -6.45 15.39 7.95
C ALA A 24 -6.11 13.94 7.55
N PHE A 25 -5.79 13.11 8.53
CA PHE A 25 -5.53 11.68 8.30
C PHE A 25 -6.81 10.90 8.02
N GLY A 26 -7.91 11.27 8.67
CA GLY A 26 -9.23 10.68 8.39
C GLY A 26 -9.70 10.98 6.97
N ILE A 27 -9.58 12.22 6.52
CA ILE A 27 -9.88 12.63 5.15
C ILE A 27 -9.01 11.85 4.15
N LEU A 28 -7.69 11.77 4.39
CA LEU A 28 -6.79 11.00 3.54
C LEU A 28 -7.21 9.53 3.48
N ALA A 29 -7.47 8.88 4.62
CA ALA A 29 -7.87 7.48 4.70
C ALA A 29 -9.16 7.22 3.92
N PHE A 30 -10.16 8.10 4.07
CA PHE A 30 -11.41 8.00 3.35
C PHE A 30 -11.22 8.13 1.83
N LEU A 31 -10.44 9.12 1.40
CA LEU A 31 -10.17 9.35 -0.02
C LEU A 31 -9.37 8.19 -0.64
N ILE A 32 -8.36 7.65 0.06
CA ILE A 32 -7.63 6.46 -0.39
C ILE A 32 -8.59 5.28 -0.55
N SER A 33 -9.54 5.10 0.36
CA SER A 33 -10.50 3.99 0.29
C SER A 33 -11.55 4.20 -0.79
N ALA A 34 -12.04 5.42 -0.99
CA ALA A 34 -13.05 5.72 -2.01
C ALA A 34 -12.44 5.79 -3.42
N ALA A 35 -11.34 6.53 -3.60
CA ALA A 35 -10.66 6.67 -4.89
C ALA A 35 -9.76 5.48 -5.22
N GLY A 36 -9.21 4.79 -4.23
CA GLY A 36 -8.38 3.61 -4.40
C GLY A 36 -9.10 2.47 -5.11
N PHE A 37 -10.42 2.34 -4.96
CA PHE A 37 -11.24 1.43 -5.75
C PHE A 37 -10.97 1.58 -7.26
N PHE A 38 -10.95 2.81 -7.76
CA PHE A 38 -10.64 3.09 -9.18
C PHE A 38 -9.19 2.74 -9.53
N CYS A 39 -8.26 2.99 -8.62
CA CYS A 39 -6.86 2.66 -8.80
C CYS A 39 -6.63 1.14 -8.91
N TYR A 40 -7.33 0.34 -8.08
CA TYR A 40 -7.23 -1.12 -8.11
C TYR A 40 -7.92 -1.74 -9.33
N ILE A 41 -9.04 -1.19 -9.79
CA ILE A 41 -9.65 -1.61 -11.08
C ILE A 41 -8.71 -1.31 -12.25
N ALA A 42 -8.00 -0.17 -12.21
CA ALA A 42 -7.06 0.18 -13.25
C ALA A 42 -5.83 -0.73 -13.29
N ASP A 43 -5.51 -1.41 -12.19
CA ASP A 43 -4.46 -2.42 -12.15
C ASP A 43 -4.99 -3.77 -12.66
N LEU A 44 -5.01 -3.93 -13.97
CA LEU A 44 -5.39 -5.17 -14.66
C LEU A 44 -4.29 -6.24 -14.60
N GLY A 45 -3.39 -6.16 -13.62
CA GLY A 45 -2.32 -7.12 -13.42
C GLY A 45 -1.20 -7.05 -14.45
N GLY A 46 -1.03 -5.90 -15.12
CA GLY A 46 0.00 -5.73 -16.15
C GLY A 46 1.40 -5.97 -15.64
N GLY A 47 1.70 -5.54 -14.42
CA GLY A 47 2.97 -5.88 -13.78
C GLY A 47 3.20 -7.38 -13.64
N LYS A 48 2.18 -8.13 -13.20
CA LYS A 48 2.26 -9.60 -13.06
C LYS A 48 2.37 -10.28 -14.42
N TYR A 49 1.61 -9.79 -15.42
CA TYR A 49 1.69 -10.28 -16.79
C TYR A 49 3.10 -10.11 -17.37
N ILE A 50 3.71 -8.92 -17.23
CA ILE A 50 5.08 -8.64 -17.67
C ILE A 50 6.07 -9.59 -17.02
N ILE A 51 5.98 -9.82 -15.70
CA ILE A 51 6.88 -10.72 -14.98
C ILE A 51 6.72 -12.17 -15.47
N GLN A 52 5.49 -12.63 -15.67
CA GLN A 52 5.19 -14.03 -16.00
C GLN A 52 5.46 -14.38 -17.47
N LYS A 53 5.32 -13.45 -18.40
CA LYS A 53 5.51 -13.71 -19.82
C LYS A 53 6.98 -14.05 -20.10
N LYS A 54 7.26 -15.28 -20.62
CA LYS A 54 8.65 -15.77 -20.86
C LYS A 54 9.41 -14.85 -21.80
N ASP A 55 8.89 -14.64 -23.00
CA ASP A 55 9.49 -13.83 -24.06
C ASP A 55 8.77 -12.47 -24.14
N LEU A 56 9.19 -11.55 -23.29
CA LEU A 56 8.66 -10.19 -23.26
C LEU A 56 9.28 -9.36 -24.38
N THR A 57 8.45 -8.92 -25.32
CA THR A 57 8.84 -8.02 -26.40
C THR A 57 8.57 -6.55 -26.03
N GLN A 58 9.19 -5.62 -26.78
CA GLN A 58 8.87 -4.19 -26.62
C GLN A 58 7.39 -3.92 -26.94
N GLU A 59 6.83 -4.60 -27.95
CA GLU A 59 5.42 -4.44 -28.35
C GLU A 59 4.45 -4.91 -27.27
N ASP A 60 4.80 -5.94 -26.50
CA ASP A 60 4.01 -6.36 -25.33
C ASP A 60 3.99 -5.27 -24.26
N ALA A 61 5.16 -4.74 -23.90
CA ALA A 61 5.29 -3.69 -22.90
C ALA A 61 4.55 -2.41 -23.35
N ASP A 62 4.65 -2.05 -24.62
CA ASP A 62 3.96 -0.91 -25.23
C ASP A 62 2.44 -1.09 -25.14
N THR A 63 1.94 -2.28 -25.50
CA THR A 63 0.50 -2.60 -25.51
C THR A 63 -0.08 -2.60 -24.10
N VAL A 64 0.59 -3.25 -23.13
CA VAL A 64 0.16 -3.29 -21.72
C VAL A 64 0.16 -1.89 -21.14
N PHE A 65 1.23 -1.11 -21.35
CA PHE A 65 1.32 0.26 -20.86
C PHE A 65 0.23 1.16 -21.43
N THR A 66 0.04 1.13 -22.75
CA THR A 66 -0.98 1.94 -23.43
C THR A 66 -2.37 1.59 -22.89
N PHE A 67 -2.68 0.30 -22.76
CA PHE A 67 -3.96 -0.16 -22.26
C PHE A 67 -4.21 0.28 -20.81
N GLU A 68 -3.25 0.02 -19.90
CA GLU A 68 -3.38 0.43 -18.51
C GLU A 68 -3.45 1.94 -18.34
N LEU A 69 -2.72 2.70 -19.14
CA LEU A 69 -2.78 4.15 -19.12
C LEU A 69 -4.16 4.66 -19.56
N LEU A 70 -4.71 4.12 -20.65
CA LEU A 70 -6.05 4.50 -21.14
C LEU A 70 -7.12 4.17 -20.10
N VAL A 71 -7.09 2.97 -19.52
CA VAL A 71 -8.02 2.57 -18.46
C VAL A 71 -7.82 3.44 -17.21
N GLY A 72 -6.57 3.67 -16.80
CA GLY A 72 -6.25 4.49 -15.64
C GLY A 72 -6.69 5.95 -15.78
N VAL A 73 -6.45 6.55 -16.94
CA VAL A 73 -6.93 7.92 -17.24
C VAL A 73 -8.46 7.95 -17.32
N GLY A 74 -9.09 6.95 -17.98
CA GLY A 74 -10.55 6.84 -18.01
C GLY A 74 -11.17 6.74 -16.62
N LEU A 75 -10.58 5.94 -15.73
CA LEU A 75 -11.05 5.79 -14.35
C LEU A 75 -10.71 7.01 -13.48
N ALA A 76 -9.61 7.71 -13.73
CA ALA A 76 -9.30 8.98 -13.10
C ALA A 76 -10.33 10.06 -13.48
N LEU A 77 -10.73 10.10 -14.74
CA LEU A 77 -11.82 10.97 -15.21
C LEU A 77 -13.17 10.55 -14.63
N ALA A 78 -13.47 9.25 -14.58
CA ALA A 78 -14.68 8.74 -13.94
C ALA A 78 -14.75 9.11 -12.46
N TRP A 79 -13.63 9.03 -11.73
CA TRP A 79 -13.54 9.55 -10.37
C TRP A 79 -13.78 11.06 -10.33
N LEU A 80 -13.10 11.84 -11.16
CA LEU A 80 -13.21 13.30 -11.15
C LEU A 80 -14.64 13.78 -11.40
N LEU A 81 -15.32 13.18 -12.38
CA LEU A 81 -16.69 13.52 -12.75
C LEU A 81 -17.72 12.96 -11.77
N GLY A 82 -17.48 11.73 -11.28
CA GLY A 82 -18.39 11.02 -10.36
C GLY A 82 -18.19 11.33 -8.89
N ALA A 83 -17.08 11.99 -8.50
CA ALA A 83 -16.75 12.25 -7.10
C ALA A 83 -17.85 13.01 -6.36
N GLY A 84 -18.47 14.01 -7.00
CA GLY A 84 -19.58 14.77 -6.42
C GLY A 84 -20.75 13.88 -6.01
N TRP A 85 -21.14 12.94 -6.88
CA TRP A 85 -22.23 11.99 -6.62
C TRP A 85 -21.85 10.93 -5.57
N ILE A 86 -20.64 10.36 -5.68
CA ILE A 86 -20.13 9.37 -4.74
C ILE A 86 -20.02 9.95 -3.33
N LEU A 87 -19.41 11.12 -3.21
CA LEU A 87 -19.23 11.80 -1.92
C LEU A 87 -20.57 12.26 -1.33
N HIS A 88 -21.54 12.61 -2.16
CA HIS A 88 -22.91 12.93 -1.72
C HIS A 88 -23.60 11.70 -1.10
N ILE A 89 -23.57 10.54 -1.75
CA ILE A 89 -24.11 9.28 -1.22
C ILE A 89 -23.44 8.89 0.10
N LEU A 90 -22.13 9.11 0.19
CA LEU A 90 -21.33 8.81 1.38
C LEU A 90 -21.42 9.91 2.45
N LYS A 91 -22.20 11.00 2.22
CA LYS A 91 -22.37 12.14 3.12
C LYS A 91 -21.05 12.87 3.45
N LYS A 92 -20.14 12.95 2.48
CA LYS A 92 -18.79 13.55 2.61
C LYS A 92 -18.53 14.63 1.56
N ASN A 93 -19.51 15.50 1.29
CA ASN A 93 -19.42 16.57 0.29
C ASN A 93 -18.25 17.53 0.54
N THR A 94 -17.84 17.72 1.79
CA THR A 94 -16.69 18.55 2.19
C THR A 94 -15.37 18.08 1.59
N LEU A 95 -15.30 16.82 1.10
CA LEU A 95 -14.10 16.25 0.52
C LEU A 95 -13.96 16.50 -0.99
N LEU A 96 -14.96 17.10 -1.62
CA LEU A 96 -14.96 17.39 -3.07
C LEU A 96 -13.74 18.18 -3.56
N PRO A 97 -13.18 19.17 -2.84
CA PRO A 97 -11.98 19.88 -3.27
C PRO A 97 -10.74 18.98 -3.47
N TYR A 98 -10.72 17.83 -2.81
CA TYR A 98 -9.61 16.89 -2.91
C TYR A 98 -9.76 15.88 -4.07
N ALA A 99 -10.90 15.86 -4.76
CA ALA A 99 -11.17 14.88 -5.83
C ALA A 99 -10.20 15.04 -7.01
N ALA A 100 -9.90 16.28 -7.43
CA ALA A 100 -9.00 16.56 -8.54
C ALA A 100 -7.56 16.10 -8.27
N PRO A 101 -6.91 16.43 -7.14
CA PRO A 101 -5.60 15.88 -6.82
C PRO A 101 -5.57 14.35 -6.77
N PHE A 102 -6.64 13.71 -6.28
CA PHE A 102 -6.72 12.24 -6.25
C PHE A 102 -6.88 11.64 -7.65
N SER A 103 -7.60 12.28 -8.58
CA SER A 103 -7.65 11.80 -9.96
C SER A 103 -6.27 11.82 -10.63
N LEU A 104 -5.47 12.84 -10.36
CA LEU A 104 -4.09 12.90 -10.82
C LEU A 104 -3.24 11.75 -10.27
N TRP A 105 -3.39 11.43 -8.97
CA TRP A 105 -2.69 10.29 -8.37
C TRP A 105 -3.05 8.96 -9.04
N ILE A 106 -4.35 8.69 -9.31
CA ILE A 106 -4.82 7.47 -10.01
C ILE A 106 -4.12 7.33 -11.38
N ALA A 107 -4.04 8.41 -12.16
CA ALA A 107 -3.40 8.40 -13.46
C ALA A 107 -1.88 8.19 -13.37
N LEU A 108 -1.20 8.83 -12.40
CA LEU A 108 0.25 8.73 -12.22
C LEU A 108 0.72 7.33 -11.82
N GLU A 109 -0.09 6.57 -11.07
CA GLU A 109 0.26 5.20 -10.69
C GLU A 109 0.54 4.28 -11.89
N ARG A 110 -0.06 4.56 -13.05
CA ARG A 110 0.15 3.76 -14.29
C ARG A 110 1.56 3.94 -14.88
N PHE A 111 2.20 5.07 -14.62
CA PHE A 111 3.57 5.32 -15.08
C PHE A 111 4.63 4.49 -14.31
N GLN A 112 4.25 3.72 -13.31
CA GLN A 112 5.17 2.84 -12.59
C GLN A 112 5.36 1.46 -13.25
N LEU A 113 4.72 1.16 -14.39
CA LEU A 113 4.82 -0.12 -15.10
C LEU A 113 6.28 -0.57 -15.37
N PRO A 114 7.25 0.32 -15.73
CA PRO A 114 8.64 -0.10 -15.96
C PRO A 114 9.31 -0.72 -14.73
N ARG A 115 8.78 -0.50 -13.51
CA ARG A 115 9.24 -1.18 -12.30
C ARG A 115 9.18 -2.69 -12.44
N PHE A 116 8.11 -3.21 -13.02
CA PHE A 116 7.92 -4.65 -13.20
C PHE A 116 8.86 -5.23 -14.28
N ILE A 117 9.29 -4.41 -15.24
CA ILE A 117 10.32 -4.79 -16.21
C ILE A 117 11.67 -4.97 -15.51
N LEU A 118 12.03 -4.05 -14.60
CA LEU A 118 13.23 -4.18 -13.76
C LEU A 118 13.15 -5.44 -12.87
N GLU A 119 12.00 -5.69 -12.24
CA GLU A 119 11.78 -6.86 -11.39
C GLU A 119 11.86 -8.17 -12.20
N LYS A 120 11.31 -8.21 -13.42
CA LYS A 120 11.46 -9.36 -14.35
C LYS A 120 12.92 -9.66 -14.67
N ARG A 121 13.74 -8.62 -14.83
CA ARG A 121 15.18 -8.75 -15.08
C ARG A 121 16.01 -9.03 -13.83
N MET A 122 15.34 -9.26 -12.68
CA MET A 122 15.97 -9.45 -11.36
C MET A 122 16.78 -8.22 -10.90
N GLU A 123 16.52 -7.06 -11.46
CA GLU A 123 17.16 -5.78 -11.10
C GLU A 123 16.45 -5.11 -9.91
N PHE A 124 16.18 -5.90 -8.87
CA PHE A 124 15.49 -5.43 -7.65
C PHE A 124 16.18 -4.25 -6.98
N GLY A 125 17.50 -4.10 -7.12
CA GLY A 125 18.25 -2.96 -6.59
C GLY A 125 17.72 -1.65 -7.15
N LYS A 126 17.62 -1.53 -8.49
CA LYS A 126 17.13 -0.34 -9.19
C LYS A 126 15.67 -0.04 -8.85
N SER A 127 14.79 -1.05 -8.86
CA SER A 127 13.38 -0.93 -8.46
C SER A 127 13.25 -0.43 -7.02
N ASN A 128 14.04 -0.98 -6.11
CA ASN A 128 14.03 -0.61 -4.71
C ASN A 128 14.55 0.82 -4.46
N ILE A 129 15.61 1.24 -5.16
CA ILE A 129 16.13 2.61 -5.06
C ILE A 129 15.10 3.61 -5.58
N ALA A 130 14.50 3.37 -6.75
CA ALA A 130 13.45 4.23 -7.30
C ALA A 130 12.29 4.43 -6.32
N THR A 131 11.80 3.33 -5.74
CA THR A 131 10.71 3.39 -4.74
C THR A 131 11.15 4.12 -3.47
N PHE A 132 12.38 3.92 -3.01
CA PHE A 132 12.91 4.60 -1.82
C PHE A 132 13.03 6.11 -2.04
N LEU A 133 13.55 6.53 -3.19
CA LEU A 133 13.64 7.95 -3.56
C LEU A 133 12.25 8.59 -3.67
N GLY A 134 11.27 7.86 -4.20
CA GLY A 134 9.88 8.30 -4.21
C GLY A 134 9.31 8.50 -2.79
N ILE A 135 9.52 7.54 -1.89
CA ILE A 135 9.11 7.67 -0.48
C ILE A 135 9.77 8.88 0.15
N LEU A 136 11.08 9.04 -0.02
CA LEU A 136 11.83 10.14 0.56
C LEU A 136 11.33 11.51 0.03
N ALA A 137 11.17 11.64 -1.28
CA ALA A 137 10.67 12.88 -1.90
C ALA A 137 9.24 13.20 -1.44
N GLY A 138 8.34 12.21 -1.43
CA GLY A 138 6.98 12.37 -0.93
C GLY A 138 6.96 12.77 0.55
N SER A 139 7.82 12.16 1.37
CA SER A 139 7.95 12.50 2.79
C SER A 139 8.43 13.93 3.02
N VAL A 140 9.48 14.34 2.31
CA VAL A 140 10.05 15.69 2.42
C VAL A 140 9.01 16.75 2.04
N ILE A 141 8.32 16.57 0.90
CA ILE A 141 7.32 17.52 0.45
C ILE A 141 6.10 17.56 1.37
N SER A 142 5.67 16.39 1.90
CA SER A 142 4.56 16.33 2.88
C SER A 142 4.90 17.12 4.14
N VAL A 143 6.08 16.92 4.71
CA VAL A 143 6.51 17.63 5.93
C VAL A 143 6.66 19.13 5.64
N PHE A 144 7.27 19.50 4.51
CA PHE A 144 7.40 20.92 4.12
C PHE A 144 6.04 21.61 3.99
N LEU A 145 5.07 21.01 3.31
CA LEU A 145 3.73 21.57 3.15
C LEU A 145 2.93 21.57 4.46
N ALA A 146 3.13 20.55 5.32
CA ALA A 146 2.51 20.53 6.64
C ALA A 146 3.01 21.68 7.52
N LEU A 147 4.32 21.99 7.49
CA LEU A 147 4.90 23.16 8.17
C LEU A 147 4.38 24.49 7.63
N ARG A 148 3.97 24.54 6.36
CA ARG A 148 3.31 25.71 5.74
C ARG A 148 1.82 25.79 6.03
N GLY A 149 1.24 24.85 6.81
CA GLY A 149 -0.17 24.86 7.18
C GLY A 149 -1.12 24.38 6.09
N CYS A 150 -0.64 23.64 5.07
CA CYS A 150 -1.46 23.16 3.96
C CYS A 150 -2.42 22.01 4.35
N GLY A 151 -2.45 21.57 5.62
CA GLY A 151 -3.39 20.55 6.13
C GLY A 151 -3.41 19.27 5.31
N VAL A 152 -4.59 18.83 4.88
CA VAL A 152 -4.79 17.60 4.08
C VAL A 152 -4.00 17.60 2.77
N TYR A 153 -3.86 18.77 2.12
CA TYR A 153 -3.10 18.86 0.86
C TYR A 153 -1.65 18.44 1.01
N SER A 154 -1.04 18.60 2.20
CA SER A 154 0.33 18.15 2.45
C SER A 154 0.47 16.64 2.26
N LEU A 155 -0.52 15.87 2.69
CA LEU A 155 -0.55 14.41 2.57
C LEU A 155 -0.81 13.98 1.12
N ILE A 156 -1.77 14.62 0.45
CA ILE A 156 -2.16 14.30 -0.93
C ILE A 156 -1.04 14.63 -1.92
N ILE A 157 -0.47 15.82 -1.81
CA ILE A 157 0.64 16.26 -2.68
C ILE A 157 1.87 15.36 -2.43
N GLY A 158 2.12 14.97 -1.17
CA GLY A 158 3.16 13.99 -0.87
C GLY A 158 2.99 12.65 -1.57
N LEU A 159 1.75 12.12 -1.64
CA LEU A 159 1.46 10.89 -2.40
C LEU A 159 1.73 11.09 -3.90
N ILE A 160 1.30 12.22 -4.47
CA ILE A 160 1.54 12.55 -5.88
C ILE A 160 3.04 12.62 -6.17
N PHE A 161 3.82 13.33 -5.34
CA PHE A 161 5.26 13.44 -5.50
C PHE A 161 5.98 12.08 -5.33
N ARG A 162 5.51 11.27 -4.39
CA ARG A 162 6.01 9.90 -4.23
C ARG A 162 5.85 9.10 -5.53
N SER A 163 4.64 9.11 -6.13
CA SER A 163 4.36 8.38 -7.36
C SER A 163 5.13 8.96 -8.55
N LEU A 164 5.19 10.28 -8.66
CA LEU A 164 5.92 10.98 -9.73
C LEU A 164 7.42 10.65 -9.70
N VAL A 165 8.06 10.80 -8.54
CA VAL A 165 9.50 10.54 -8.40
C VAL A 165 9.80 9.06 -8.60
N THR A 166 8.98 8.15 -8.07
CA THR A 166 9.12 6.71 -8.37
C THR A 166 9.04 6.45 -9.86
N ALA A 167 8.03 7.01 -10.56
CA ALA A 167 7.88 6.87 -12.00
C ALA A 167 9.12 7.39 -12.74
N LEU A 168 9.60 8.59 -12.43
CA LEU A 168 10.78 9.17 -13.07
C LEU A 168 12.01 8.25 -12.95
N PHE A 169 12.28 7.71 -11.78
CA PHE A 169 13.43 6.84 -11.58
C PHE A 169 13.28 5.46 -12.20
N VAL A 170 12.09 4.85 -12.18
CA VAL A 170 11.88 3.55 -12.87
C VAL A 170 12.01 3.70 -14.37
N TRP A 171 11.55 4.82 -14.96
CA TRP A 171 11.75 5.13 -16.37
C TRP A 171 13.21 5.42 -16.71
N HIS A 172 13.94 6.05 -15.80
CA HIS A 172 15.37 6.30 -15.96
C HIS A 172 16.19 5.00 -15.97
N TYR A 173 15.89 4.11 -15.02
CA TYR A 173 16.64 2.85 -14.86
C TYR A 173 16.23 1.74 -15.81
N SER A 174 15.04 1.80 -16.40
CA SER A 174 14.54 0.77 -17.31
C SER A 174 15.14 0.97 -18.72
N ASP A 175 15.78 -0.08 -19.24
CA ASP A 175 16.27 -0.09 -20.63
C ASP A 175 15.11 -0.22 -21.62
N MET A 176 14.06 -0.98 -21.26
CA MET A 176 12.85 -1.11 -22.04
C MET A 176 11.85 -0.04 -21.57
N LYS A 177 11.65 0.98 -22.41
CA LYS A 177 10.75 2.10 -22.17
C LYS A 177 9.46 1.90 -22.95
N PRO A 178 8.33 1.58 -22.30
CA PRO A 178 7.05 1.43 -22.98
C PRO A 178 6.65 2.71 -23.73
N ARG A 179 6.11 2.55 -24.93
CA ARG A 179 5.65 3.65 -25.80
C ARG A 179 4.14 3.57 -25.94
N LEU A 180 3.53 4.67 -26.35
CA LEU A 180 2.10 4.72 -26.66
C LEU A 180 1.85 4.02 -28.03
N LYS A 181 1.84 2.69 -28.00
CA LYS A 181 1.51 1.83 -29.12
C LYS A 181 0.60 0.72 -28.63
N PHE A 182 -0.42 0.42 -29.42
CA PHE A 182 -1.42 -0.58 -29.07
C PHE A 182 -1.55 -1.61 -30.19
N ARG A 183 -1.46 -2.89 -29.81
CA ARG A 183 -1.70 -4.03 -30.70
C ARG A 183 -2.83 -4.87 -30.13
N ALA A 184 -3.95 -4.95 -30.86
CA ALA A 184 -5.16 -5.67 -30.40
C ALA A 184 -4.92 -7.18 -30.23
N ASP A 185 -4.07 -7.78 -31.05
CA ASP A 185 -3.68 -9.20 -30.96
C ASP A 185 -2.92 -9.52 -29.68
N LEU A 186 -2.13 -8.58 -29.15
CA LEU A 186 -1.42 -8.73 -27.88
C LEU A 186 -2.29 -8.35 -26.67
N ALA A 187 -3.30 -7.50 -26.86
CA ALA A 187 -4.19 -7.07 -25.80
C ALA A 187 -5.13 -8.20 -25.33
N ALA A 188 -5.61 -9.06 -26.24
CA ALA A 188 -6.53 -10.14 -25.90
C ALA A 188 -5.93 -11.18 -24.91
N PRO A 189 -4.71 -11.71 -25.12
CA PRO A 189 -4.03 -12.57 -24.15
C PRO A 189 -3.80 -11.87 -22.80
N TYR A 190 -3.41 -10.59 -22.83
CA TYR A 190 -3.22 -9.79 -21.64
C TYR A 190 -4.53 -9.66 -20.84
N MET A 191 -5.63 -9.28 -21.49
CA MET A 191 -6.93 -9.14 -20.82
C MET A 191 -7.43 -10.46 -20.24
N ARG A 192 -7.26 -11.58 -20.96
CA ARG A 192 -7.64 -12.91 -20.48
C ARG A 192 -6.89 -13.28 -19.19
N PHE A 193 -5.63 -12.88 -19.08
CA PHE A 193 -4.82 -13.06 -17.88
C PHE A 193 -5.18 -12.04 -16.78
N GLY A 194 -5.34 -10.77 -17.15
CA GLY A 194 -5.48 -9.66 -16.22
C GLY A 194 -6.86 -9.54 -15.58
N LEU A 195 -7.94 -9.87 -16.29
CA LEU A 195 -9.30 -9.70 -15.78
C LEU A 195 -9.58 -10.51 -14.51
N PRO A 196 -9.24 -11.82 -14.40
CA PRO A 196 -9.36 -12.57 -13.15
C PRO A 196 -8.52 -11.97 -12.01
N LEU A 197 -7.33 -11.45 -12.34
CA LEU A 197 -6.47 -10.80 -11.35
C LEU A 197 -7.07 -9.49 -10.85
N ALA A 198 -7.66 -8.67 -11.74
CA ALA A 198 -8.34 -7.45 -11.34
C ALA A 198 -9.50 -7.74 -10.39
N VAL A 199 -10.31 -8.75 -10.66
CA VAL A 199 -11.39 -9.19 -9.75
C VAL A 199 -10.82 -9.61 -8.39
N THR A 200 -9.76 -10.41 -8.37
CA THR A 200 -9.10 -10.81 -7.12
C THR A 200 -8.55 -9.59 -6.37
N SER A 201 -7.91 -8.66 -7.08
CA SER A 201 -7.36 -7.42 -6.50
C SER A 201 -8.44 -6.55 -5.88
N LEU A 202 -9.66 -6.51 -6.46
CA LEU A 202 -10.82 -5.83 -5.87
C LEU A 202 -11.25 -6.45 -4.54
N PHE A 203 -11.34 -7.78 -4.43
CA PHE A 203 -11.65 -8.44 -3.16
C PHE A 203 -10.60 -8.15 -2.10
N VAL A 204 -9.30 -8.19 -2.47
CA VAL A 204 -8.20 -7.84 -1.58
C VAL A 204 -8.29 -6.38 -1.16
N PHE A 205 -8.63 -5.48 -2.10
CA PHE A 205 -8.81 -4.06 -1.78
C PHE A 205 -9.94 -3.86 -0.77
N TYR A 206 -11.12 -4.44 -0.98
CA TYR A 206 -12.23 -4.37 -0.04
C TYR A 206 -11.86 -4.94 1.32
N TYR A 207 -11.17 -6.08 1.37
CA TYR A 207 -10.72 -6.68 2.62
C TYR A 207 -9.85 -5.72 3.46
N TRP A 208 -9.06 -4.86 2.82
CA TRP A 208 -8.14 -3.94 3.49
C TRP A 208 -8.68 -2.52 3.70
N ASN A 209 -9.78 -2.15 3.06
CA ASN A 209 -10.21 -0.75 3.01
C ASN A 209 -11.70 -0.50 3.25
N VAL A 210 -12.53 -1.54 3.27
CA VAL A 210 -13.98 -1.36 3.47
C VAL A 210 -14.33 -0.77 4.82
N ASP A 211 -13.54 -1.09 5.83
CA ASP A 211 -13.65 -0.57 7.18
C ASP A 211 -13.51 0.97 7.23
N TYR A 212 -12.58 1.55 6.47
CA TYR A 212 -12.44 3.01 6.38
C TYR A 212 -13.68 3.68 5.76
N ILE A 213 -14.31 3.03 4.77
CA ILE A 213 -15.53 3.55 4.16
C ILE A 213 -16.69 3.49 5.17
N ILE A 214 -16.83 2.35 5.88
CA ILE A 214 -17.86 2.17 6.90
C ILE A 214 -17.66 3.16 8.05
N VAL A 215 -16.48 3.16 8.66
CA VAL A 215 -16.15 4.08 9.76
C VAL A 215 -16.30 5.53 9.33
N GLY A 216 -15.80 5.88 8.13
CA GLY A 216 -15.91 7.25 7.60
C GLY A 216 -17.34 7.69 7.29
N LYS A 217 -18.23 6.76 6.93
CA LYS A 217 -19.65 7.08 6.68
C LYS A 217 -20.43 7.34 7.97
N PHE A 218 -20.15 6.59 9.04
CA PHE A 218 -20.90 6.67 10.29
C PHE A 218 -20.27 7.58 11.34
N LEU A 219 -18.96 7.82 11.24
CA LEU A 219 -18.22 8.66 12.16
C LEU A 219 -17.68 9.92 11.47
N ASN A 220 -17.16 10.85 12.26
CA ASN A 220 -16.55 12.07 11.73
C ASN A 220 -15.09 11.83 11.25
N ASP A 221 -14.52 12.80 10.55
CA ASP A 221 -13.19 12.70 9.97
C ASP A 221 -12.09 12.58 11.04
N THR A 222 -12.28 13.22 12.20
CA THR A 222 -11.36 13.14 13.34
C THR A 222 -11.31 11.72 13.91
N GLN A 223 -12.48 11.08 14.11
CA GLN A 223 -12.56 9.71 14.61
C GLN A 223 -11.97 8.70 13.60
N LEU A 224 -12.21 8.93 12.31
CA LEU A 224 -11.57 8.14 11.25
C LEU A 224 -10.05 8.32 11.26
N GLY A 225 -9.55 9.53 11.56
CA GLY A 225 -8.13 9.79 11.72
C GLY A 225 -7.51 9.01 12.87
N TYR A 226 -8.19 8.94 14.03
CA TYR A 226 -7.76 8.10 15.14
C TYR A 226 -7.70 6.62 14.75
N TYR A 227 -8.73 6.14 14.06
CA TYR A 227 -8.79 4.78 13.54
C TYR A 227 -7.63 4.49 12.58
N TYR A 228 -7.38 5.39 11.62
CA TYR A 228 -6.31 5.24 10.62
C TYR A 228 -4.94 5.11 11.27
N ILE A 229 -4.58 6.02 12.16
CA ILE A 229 -3.27 5.99 12.84
C ILE A 229 -3.17 4.77 13.75
N ALA A 230 -4.23 4.44 14.48
CA ALA A 230 -4.27 3.26 15.33
C ALA A 230 -4.04 1.94 14.58
N PHE A 231 -4.49 1.86 13.33
CA PHE A 231 -4.27 0.69 12.45
C PHE A 231 -2.91 0.73 11.75
N LYS A 232 -2.46 1.91 11.33
CA LYS A 232 -1.26 2.10 10.49
C LYS A 232 0.02 1.62 11.18
N PHE A 233 0.23 1.95 12.46
CA PHE A 233 1.45 1.57 13.19
C PHE A 233 1.56 0.06 13.45
N PRO A 234 0.53 -0.65 13.94
CA PRO A 234 0.56 -2.11 14.01
C PRO A 234 0.77 -2.78 12.63
N HIS A 235 0.25 -2.18 11.56
CA HIS A 235 0.47 -2.68 10.22
C HIS A 235 1.95 -2.65 9.79
N TYR A 236 2.76 -1.69 10.25
CA TYR A 236 4.20 -1.69 10.00
C TYR A 236 4.89 -2.91 10.65
N ILE A 237 4.42 -3.36 11.82
CA ILE A 237 4.92 -4.58 12.45
C ILE A 237 4.62 -5.80 11.56
N LEU A 238 3.40 -5.88 11.00
CA LEU A 238 3.03 -6.94 10.07
C LEU A 238 3.86 -6.93 8.78
N GLN A 239 4.27 -5.75 8.29
CA GLN A 239 5.16 -5.66 7.13
C GLN A 239 6.55 -6.26 7.41
N LEU A 240 7.08 -6.13 8.64
CA LEU A 240 8.33 -6.78 9.01
C LEU A 240 8.21 -8.31 8.99
N GLN A 241 7.04 -8.85 9.32
CA GLN A 241 6.77 -10.29 9.24
C GLN A 241 6.92 -10.85 7.82
N SER A 242 6.55 -10.08 6.79
CA SER A 242 6.70 -10.53 5.40
C SER A 242 8.16 -10.86 5.06
N LEU A 243 9.13 -10.21 5.71
CA LEU A 243 10.56 -10.51 5.54
C LEU A 243 10.91 -11.90 6.11
N VAL A 244 10.28 -12.31 7.20
CA VAL A 244 10.47 -13.63 7.79
C VAL A 244 9.90 -14.69 6.85
N SER A 245 8.68 -14.51 6.33
CA SER A 245 8.05 -15.44 5.39
C SER A 245 8.85 -15.61 4.09
N THR A 246 9.59 -14.61 3.61
CA THR A 246 10.46 -14.75 2.43
C THR A 246 11.58 -15.77 2.62
N VAL A 247 11.99 -16.04 3.86
CA VAL A 247 13.02 -17.05 4.20
C VAL A 247 12.38 -18.37 4.59
N VAL A 248 11.29 -18.33 5.35
CA VAL A 248 10.63 -19.51 5.92
C VAL A 248 9.92 -20.32 4.84
N TYR A 249 9.18 -19.69 3.93
CA TYR A 249 8.43 -20.37 2.88
C TYR A 249 9.30 -21.24 1.96
N PRO A 250 10.44 -20.77 1.38
CA PRO A 250 11.31 -21.62 0.57
C PRO A 250 11.94 -22.76 1.36
N ALA A 251 12.20 -22.58 2.65
CA ALA A 251 12.71 -23.64 3.51
C ALA A 251 11.66 -24.75 3.67
N PHE A 252 10.39 -24.39 3.93
CA PHE A 252 9.29 -25.35 4.02
C PHE A 252 9.05 -26.09 2.70
N ALA A 253 9.06 -25.37 1.57
CA ALA A 253 8.82 -25.95 0.25
C ALA A 253 9.90 -26.97 -0.17
N ARG A 254 11.12 -26.85 0.36
CA ARG A 254 12.22 -27.81 0.09
C ARG A 254 12.20 -29.03 1.00
N THR A 255 11.49 -28.95 2.13
CA THR A 255 11.46 -30.02 3.14
C THR A 255 10.45 -31.08 2.73
N LYS A 256 10.93 -32.30 2.48
CA LYS A 256 10.10 -33.45 2.12
C LYS A 256 9.63 -34.27 3.34
N ASP A 257 10.35 -34.16 4.44
CA ASP A 257 10.07 -34.87 5.68
C ASP A 257 9.14 -34.05 6.57
N ASP A 258 8.00 -34.60 6.94
CA ASP A 258 6.97 -33.95 7.75
C ASP A 258 7.46 -33.65 9.16
N GLU A 259 8.38 -34.42 9.72
CA GLU A 259 8.95 -34.16 11.04
C GLU A 259 9.85 -32.91 11.01
N GLN A 260 10.70 -32.80 9.98
CA GLN A 260 11.55 -31.62 9.79
C GLN A 260 10.69 -30.38 9.49
N LEU A 261 9.62 -30.50 8.69
CA LEU A 261 8.68 -29.42 8.43
C LEU A 261 8.03 -28.93 9.73
N MET A 262 7.57 -29.86 10.57
CA MET A 262 6.95 -29.53 11.85
C MET A 262 7.94 -28.87 12.83
N ARG A 263 9.20 -29.32 12.86
CA ARG A 263 10.25 -28.68 13.65
C ARG A 263 10.50 -27.24 13.15
N GLY A 264 10.63 -27.05 11.84
CA GLY A 264 10.78 -25.73 11.22
C GLY A 264 9.61 -24.81 11.51
N PHE A 265 8.37 -25.31 11.40
CA PHE A 265 7.15 -24.58 11.73
C PHE A 265 7.14 -24.13 13.20
N LYS A 266 7.42 -25.04 14.16
CA LYS A 266 7.49 -24.70 15.59
C LYS A 266 8.55 -23.62 15.86
N LEU A 267 9.71 -23.72 15.22
CA LEU A 267 10.79 -22.74 15.37
C LEU A 267 10.40 -21.38 14.80
N ALA A 268 9.87 -21.33 13.58
CA ALA A 268 9.40 -20.11 12.94
C ALA A 268 8.29 -19.44 13.78
N THR A 269 7.30 -20.23 14.23
CA THR A 269 6.21 -19.72 15.09
C THR A 269 6.75 -19.19 16.41
N LYS A 270 7.71 -19.87 17.07
CA LYS A 270 8.33 -19.43 18.32
C LYS A 270 8.99 -18.05 18.19
N TYR A 271 9.82 -17.86 17.16
CA TYR A 271 10.51 -16.58 16.95
C TYR A 271 9.59 -15.47 16.51
N SER A 272 8.63 -15.78 15.63
CA SER A 272 7.60 -14.81 15.23
C SER A 272 6.71 -14.40 16.39
N SER A 273 6.35 -15.33 17.28
CA SER A 273 5.60 -15.03 18.51
C SER A 273 6.40 -14.11 19.44
N ALA A 274 7.69 -14.39 19.65
CA ALA A 274 8.54 -13.52 20.46
C ALA A 274 8.64 -12.11 19.87
N LEU A 275 8.83 -12.01 18.54
CA LEU A 275 8.89 -10.73 17.83
C LEU A 275 7.55 -9.98 17.88
N ALA A 276 6.43 -10.68 17.86
CA ALA A 276 5.09 -10.09 17.94
C ALA A 276 4.69 -9.64 19.35
N LEU A 277 5.00 -10.47 20.35
CA LEU A 277 4.59 -10.21 21.74
C LEU A 277 5.35 -9.04 22.35
N LEU A 278 6.61 -8.84 22.00
CA LEU A 278 7.41 -7.73 22.53
C LEU A 278 6.77 -6.35 22.29
N PRO A 279 6.47 -5.94 21.04
CA PRO A 279 5.79 -4.68 20.79
C PRO A 279 4.35 -4.67 21.34
N CYS A 280 3.65 -5.83 21.38
CA CYS A 280 2.32 -5.91 21.94
C CYS A 280 2.34 -5.57 23.44
N VAL A 281 3.20 -6.21 24.21
CA VAL A 281 3.37 -5.93 25.65
C VAL A 281 3.82 -4.49 25.86
N GLY A 282 4.76 -3.99 25.04
CA GLY A 282 5.21 -2.61 25.08
C GLY A 282 4.09 -1.60 24.87
N VAL A 283 3.21 -1.82 23.88
CA VAL A 283 2.06 -0.94 23.64
C VAL A 283 0.99 -1.07 24.73
N LEU A 284 0.77 -2.26 25.29
CA LEU A 284 -0.18 -2.42 26.39
C LEU A 284 0.30 -1.74 27.67
N ALA A 285 1.59 -1.86 27.99
CA ALA A 285 2.18 -1.30 29.21
C ALA A 285 2.50 0.20 29.09
N LEU A 286 3.04 0.64 27.96
CA LEU A 286 3.58 1.98 27.75
C LEU A 286 2.79 2.78 26.71
N GLY A 287 1.66 2.28 26.21
CA GLY A 287 0.92 2.85 25.10
C GLY A 287 0.50 4.30 25.33
N GLU A 288 0.13 4.69 26.55
CA GLU A 288 -0.18 6.08 26.88
C GLU A 288 1.05 6.97 26.66
N GLY A 289 2.20 6.57 27.15
CA GLY A 289 3.47 7.28 26.94
C GLY A 289 3.86 7.33 25.47
N ILE A 290 3.72 6.20 24.75
CA ILE A 290 4.01 6.12 23.32
C ILE A 290 3.12 7.09 22.52
N VAL A 291 1.83 7.14 22.79
CA VAL A 291 0.90 8.04 22.08
C VAL A 291 1.15 9.49 22.51
N ARG A 292 1.22 9.78 23.80
CA ARG A 292 1.39 11.15 24.32
C ARG A 292 2.71 11.78 23.86
N TYR A 293 3.82 11.08 24.06
CA TYR A 293 5.15 11.62 23.71
C TYR A 293 5.56 11.34 22.27
N GLY A 294 5.05 10.28 21.65
CA GLY A 294 5.31 9.97 20.23
C GLY A 294 4.48 10.81 19.26
N LEU A 295 3.15 10.73 19.39
CA LEU A 295 2.20 11.36 18.46
C LEU A 295 1.71 12.74 18.97
N GLY A 296 1.60 12.91 20.29
CA GLY A 296 1.07 14.10 20.95
C GLY A 296 -0.31 13.87 21.59
N GLU A 297 -0.67 14.73 22.56
CA GLU A 297 -1.91 14.57 23.36
C GLU A 297 -3.20 14.51 22.51
N LYS A 298 -3.23 15.20 21.39
CA LYS A 298 -4.39 15.19 20.46
C LYS A 298 -4.72 13.78 19.92
N TRP A 299 -3.79 12.81 20.04
CA TRP A 299 -3.96 11.42 19.60
C TRP A 299 -4.38 10.47 20.73
N MET A 300 -4.57 10.97 21.95
CA MET A 300 -4.96 10.12 23.10
C MET A 300 -6.24 9.31 22.84
N PRO A 301 -7.27 9.80 22.12
CA PRO A 301 -8.44 8.99 21.77
C PRO A 301 -8.12 7.78 20.89
N ALA A 302 -6.98 7.78 20.17
CA ALA A 302 -6.53 6.65 19.37
C ALA A 302 -5.90 5.51 20.20
N LEU A 303 -5.61 5.73 21.50
CA LEU A 303 -4.91 4.76 22.35
C LEU A 303 -5.63 3.40 22.42
N ARG A 304 -6.93 3.41 22.68
CA ARG A 304 -7.71 2.16 22.81
C ARG A 304 -7.74 1.37 21.48
N PRO A 305 -8.12 1.97 20.33
CA PRO A 305 -8.00 1.28 19.06
C PRO A 305 -6.56 0.80 18.75
N PHE A 306 -5.54 1.60 19.09
CA PHE A 306 -4.14 1.24 18.88
C PHE A 306 -3.74 -0.02 19.65
N GLN A 307 -4.14 -0.14 20.93
CA GLN A 307 -3.91 -1.33 21.74
C GLN A 307 -4.60 -2.56 21.14
N ILE A 308 -5.88 -2.43 20.73
CA ILE A 308 -6.64 -3.51 20.11
C ILE A 308 -5.98 -3.98 18.82
N PHE A 309 -5.63 -3.07 17.92
CA PHE A 309 -4.99 -3.43 16.65
C PHE A 309 -3.59 -4.02 16.83
N THR A 310 -2.86 -3.60 17.86
CA THR A 310 -1.55 -4.21 18.18
C THR A 310 -1.71 -5.66 18.64
N CYS A 311 -2.72 -5.95 19.49
CA CYS A 311 -3.05 -7.32 19.87
C CYS A 311 -3.47 -8.18 18.66
N LEU A 312 -4.30 -7.64 17.77
CA LEU A 312 -4.70 -8.32 16.54
C LEU A 312 -3.50 -8.60 15.61
N ALA A 313 -2.59 -7.62 15.49
CA ALA A 313 -1.35 -7.81 14.73
C ALA A 313 -0.48 -8.91 15.34
N ALA A 314 -0.35 -8.97 16.66
CA ALA A 314 0.39 -10.04 17.34
C ALA A 314 -0.22 -11.42 17.08
N VAL A 315 -1.55 -11.57 17.19
CA VAL A 315 -2.23 -12.83 16.85
C VAL A 315 -1.99 -13.22 15.39
N ARG A 316 -2.09 -12.27 14.47
CA ARG A 316 -1.87 -12.52 13.06
C ARG A 316 -0.42 -12.95 12.76
N MET A 317 0.56 -12.35 13.42
CA MET A 317 1.97 -12.74 13.29
C MET A 317 2.22 -14.18 13.77
N ILE A 318 1.55 -14.62 14.82
CA ILE A 318 1.67 -15.99 15.34
C ILE A 318 1.07 -17.00 14.36
N THR A 319 -0.04 -16.64 13.70
CA THR A 319 -0.80 -17.58 12.85
C THR A 319 -0.36 -17.59 11.39
N ILE A 320 0.47 -16.66 10.92
CA ILE A 320 0.79 -16.51 9.49
C ILE A 320 1.52 -17.72 8.90
N HIS A 321 2.34 -18.43 9.71
CA HIS A 321 3.09 -19.58 9.25
C HIS A 321 2.25 -20.81 8.88
N TRP A 322 0.98 -20.86 9.32
CA TRP A 322 0.03 -21.85 8.82
C TRP A 322 -0.17 -21.70 7.31
N TYR A 323 -0.29 -20.45 6.84
CA TYR A 323 -0.41 -20.16 5.42
C TYR A 323 0.84 -20.58 4.64
N ASP A 324 2.05 -20.33 5.18
CA ASP A 324 3.32 -20.74 4.57
C ASP A 324 3.40 -22.27 4.44
N VAL A 325 2.93 -23.03 5.45
CA VAL A 325 2.88 -24.50 5.41
C VAL A 325 1.90 -25.01 4.37
N TYR A 326 0.67 -24.44 4.33
CA TYR A 326 -0.33 -24.84 3.33
C TYR A 326 0.17 -24.60 1.91
N LEU A 327 0.74 -23.44 1.63
CA LEU A 327 1.32 -23.13 0.32
C LEU A 327 2.49 -24.03 -0.05
N SER A 328 3.25 -24.53 0.92
CA SER A 328 4.40 -25.41 0.66
C SER A 328 3.99 -26.84 0.28
N LYS A 329 2.77 -27.26 0.62
CA LYS A 329 2.22 -28.60 0.33
C LYS A 329 1.37 -28.65 -0.95
N GLY A 330 0.99 -27.51 -1.55
CA GLY A 330 0.20 -27.36 -2.78
C GLY A 330 -1.25 -27.05 -2.54
#